data_277561d38dd7df0f9b65a0541c227a32
#
_entry.id   277561d38dd7df0f9b65a0541c227a32
#
_cell.length_a   1.000
_cell.length_b   1.000
_cell.length_c   1.000
_cell.angle_alpha   90.00
_cell.angle_beta   90.00
_cell.angle_gamma   90.00
#
_symmetry.space_group_name_H-M   'P 1'
#
loop_
_entity.id
_entity.type
_entity.pdbx_description
1 polymer ?
#
loop_
_entity_poly.entity_id
_entity_poly.type
_entity_poly.pdbx_seq_one_letter_code
_entity_poly.pdbx_strand_id
1 'polypeptide(L)'
;MDGKYYSSERSVQLLISLLKQHGIKKIVASPGTTNLSFVASLQQDEWFEVYSSVDERSAAYLACGMAEESGEPVVLSCTGATASRNYIPGLTEAYYRKLPVLAVTSTQDISRIGHHIAQVIDRRVIQNDIALLSEYIPATDDSVKEWSNTVRINCALLELRHRGGGPVHLNMETTYSRDYSVRELPQAR
;
A
#
# COMPACT_ATOMS: atom_id res chain seq x y z
N MET A 1 -19.94 18.14 10.70
CA MET A 1 -19.38 16.87 11.15
C MET A 1 -17.89 16.90 11.04
N ASP A 2 -17.29 16.54 12.14
CA ASP A 2 -15.91 16.79 12.43
C ASP A 2 -14.96 15.95 11.62
N GLY A 3 -13.92 16.59 11.28
CA GLY A 3 -12.69 16.30 10.57
C GLY A 3 -12.28 14.85 10.31
N LYS A 4 -11.62 14.70 9.19
CA LYS A 4 -10.88 13.51 8.80
C LYS A 4 -9.95 13.08 9.93
N TYR A 5 -9.96 11.78 10.27
CA TYR A 5 -9.09 11.22 11.28
C TYR A 5 -8.19 10.16 10.65
N TYR A 6 -6.89 10.36 10.74
CA TYR A 6 -5.90 9.42 10.25
C TYR A 6 -5.25 8.66 11.42
N SER A 7 -4.73 7.48 11.12
CA SER A 7 -3.98 6.69 12.09
C SER A 7 -2.78 7.48 12.64
N SER A 8 -2.44 7.23 13.91
CA SER A 8 -1.22 7.74 14.53
C SER A 8 0.07 7.15 13.95
N GLU A 9 -0.01 6.10 13.13
CA GLU A 9 1.15 5.49 12.49
C GLU A 9 1.75 6.41 11.42
N ARG A 10 2.96 6.93 11.70
CA ARG A 10 3.61 7.94 10.85
C ARG A 10 3.88 7.44 9.44
N SER A 11 4.31 6.19 9.25
CA SER A 11 4.51 5.58 7.93
C SER A 11 3.21 5.56 7.09
N VAL A 12 2.06 5.30 7.73
CA VAL A 12 0.74 5.34 7.10
C VAL A 12 0.38 6.75 6.66
N GLN A 13 0.61 7.75 7.53
CA GLN A 13 0.36 9.17 7.21
C GLN A 13 1.20 9.65 6.02
N LEU A 14 2.48 9.25 5.97
CA LEU A 14 3.38 9.58 4.86
C LEU A 14 2.87 9.01 3.53
N LEU A 15 2.48 7.73 3.52
CA LEU A 15 1.92 7.11 2.32
C LEU A 15 0.64 7.84 1.86
N ILE A 16 -0.30 8.11 2.76
CA ILE A 16 -1.56 8.79 2.42
C ILE A 16 -1.28 10.20 1.89
N SER A 17 -0.37 10.95 2.52
CA SER A 17 0.03 12.28 2.05
C SER A 17 0.60 12.24 0.64
N LEU A 18 1.50 11.30 0.35
CA LEU A 18 2.13 11.14 -0.95
C LEU A 18 1.13 10.65 -2.02
N LEU A 19 0.20 9.74 -1.69
CA LEU A 19 -0.87 9.35 -2.60
C LEU A 19 -1.69 10.56 -3.05
N LYS A 20 -2.03 11.47 -2.12
CA LYS A 20 -2.74 12.72 -2.45
C LYS A 20 -1.91 13.63 -3.35
N GLN A 21 -0.62 13.80 -3.08
CA GLN A 21 0.26 14.63 -3.89
C GLN A 21 0.44 14.08 -5.32
N HIS A 22 0.47 12.75 -5.48
CA HIS A 22 0.55 12.08 -6.78
C HIS A 22 -0.81 11.93 -7.48
N GLY A 23 -1.91 12.39 -6.87
CA GLY A 23 -3.26 12.30 -7.44
C GLY A 23 -3.83 10.88 -7.50
N ILE A 24 -3.37 9.96 -6.64
CA ILE A 24 -3.76 8.54 -6.65
C ILE A 24 -4.92 8.34 -5.67
N LYS A 25 -6.14 8.19 -6.18
CA LYS A 25 -7.39 8.16 -5.37
C LYS A 25 -8.02 6.77 -5.27
N LYS A 26 -7.88 5.93 -6.29
CA LYS A 26 -8.60 4.66 -6.40
C LYS A 26 -7.94 3.59 -5.54
N ILE A 27 -8.69 3.03 -4.61
CA ILE A 27 -8.20 2.05 -3.63
C ILE A 27 -9.09 0.82 -3.69
N VAL A 28 -8.53 -0.35 -3.94
CA VAL A 28 -9.21 -1.63 -3.78
C VAL A 28 -8.67 -2.29 -2.52
N ALA A 29 -9.51 -2.44 -1.50
CA ALA A 29 -9.11 -2.94 -0.19
C ALA A 29 -9.72 -4.31 0.10
N SER A 30 -8.86 -5.27 0.50
CA SER A 30 -9.24 -6.50 1.18
C SER A 30 -8.96 -6.31 2.67
N PRO A 31 -9.98 -5.91 3.47
CA PRO A 31 -9.75 -5.43 4.83
C PRO A 31 -9.37 -6.56 5.79
N GLY A 32 -8.52 -6.24 6.73
CA GLY A 32 -8.13 -7.14 7.82
C GLY A 32 -7.33 -6.41 8.89
N THR A 33 -6.95 -7.11 9.95
CA THR A 33 -6.34 -6.48 11.13
C THR A 33 -5.05 -5.73 10.81
N THR A 34 -4.18 -6.28 9.96
CA THR A 34 -2.85 -5.71 9.76
C THR A 34 -2.82 -4.49 8.83
N ASN A 35 -3.83 -4.32 7.97
CA ASN A 35 -3.96 -3.12 7.13
C ASN A 35 -5.02 -2.13 7.63
N LEU A 36 -5.54 -2.35 8.83
CA LEU A 36 -6.63 -1.54 9.39
C LEU A 36 -6.27 -0.06 9.48
N SER A 37 -5.06 0.27 9.98
CA SER A 37 -4.61 1.66 10.15
C SER A 37 -4.60 2.42 8.82
N PHE A 38 -4.21 1.78 7.73
CA PHE A 38 -4.23 2.36 6.40
C PHE A 38 -5.65 2.47 5.83
N VAL A 39 -6.38 1.36 5.77
CA VAL A 39 -7.71 1.32 5.13
C VAL A 39 -8.72 2.20 5.87
N ALA A 40 -8.77 2.17 7.20
CA ALA A 40 -9.69 3.01 7.96
C ALA A 40 -9.38 4.50 7.81
N SER A 41 -8.09 4.88 7.73
CA SER A 41 -7.70 6.27 7.45
C SER A 41 -8.20 6.74 6.07
N LEU A 42 -8.12 5.89 5.06
CA LEU A 42 -8.62 6.20 3.71
C LEU A 42 -10.14 6.33 3.67
N GLN A 43 -10.86 5.47 4.40
CA GLN A 43 -12.32 5.53 4.50
C GLN A 43 -12.86 6.79 5.18
N GLN A 44 -12.06 7.42 6.04
CA GLN A 44 -12.41 8.69 6.70
C GLN A 44 -12.20 9.92 5.80
N ASP A 45 -11.52 9.76 4.68
CA ASP A 45 -11.20 10.87 3.77
C ASP A 45 -11.95 10.70 2.44
N GLU A 46 -13.00 11.49 2.23
CA GLU A 46 -13.85 11.50 1.03
C GLU A 46 -13.07 11.81 -0.28
N TRP A 47 -11.81 12.21 -0.18
CA TRP A 47 -10.97 12.40 -1.34
C TRP A 47 -10.61 11.08 -2.02
N PHE A 48 -10.60 9.96 -1.27
CA PHE A 48 -10.31 8.63 -1.78
C PHE A 48 -11.58 7.88 -2.21
N GLU A 49 -11.46 7.11 -3.27
CA GLU A 49 -12.48 6.21 -3.78
C GLU A 49 -12.14 4.79 -3.32
N VAL A 50 -12.75 4.34 -2.22
CA VAL A 50 -12.42 3.06 -1.59
C VAL A 50 -13.44 2.00 -1.97
N TYR A 51 -12.97 0.96 -2.66
CA TYR A 51 -13.74 -0.20 -3.07
C TYR A 51 -13.35 -1.42 -2.22
N SER A 52 -14.33 -2.16 -1.72
CA SER A 52 -14.09 -3.37 -0.92
C SER A 52 -14.14 -4.62 -1.79
N SER A 53 -13.15 -5.49 -1.66
CA SER A 53 -13.13 -6.82 -2.26
C SER A 53 -12.58 -7.81 -1.23
N VAL A 54 -13.40 -8.78 -0.82
CA VAL A 54 -13.04 -9.73 0.24
C VAL A 54 -11.95 -10.70 -0.21
N ASP A 55 -12.01 -11.14 -1.48
CA ASP A 55 -11.01 -12.03 -2.06
C ASP A 55 -9.87 -11.22 -2.71
N GLU A 56 -8.65 -11.44 -2.25
CA GLU A 56 -7.49 -10.66 -2.68
C GLU A 56 -7.12 -10.91 -4.16
N ARG A 57 -7.32 -12.11 -4.67
CA ARG A 57 -7.06 -12.39 -6.07
C ARG A 57 -8.05 -11.66 -6.97
N SER A 58 -9.33 -11.66 -6.61
CA SER A 58 -10.35 -10.88 -7.30
C SER A 58 -10.07 -9.39 -7.20
N ALA A 59 -9.62 -8.90 -6.04
CA ALA A 59 -9.20 -7.52 -5.85
C ALA A 59 -8.09 -7.10 -6.82
N ALA A 60 -7.09 -7.96 -7.01
CA ALA A 60 -5.98 -7.68 -7.93
C ALA A 60 -6.44 -7.54 -9.38
N TYR A 61 -7.32 -8.43 -9.86
CA TYR A 61 -7.90 -8.32 -11.21
C TYR A 61 -8.86 -7.14 -11.34
N LEU A 62 -9.63 -6.81 -10.30
CA LEU A 62 -10.45 -5.60 -10.27
C LEU A 62 -9.58 -4.34 -10.43
N ALA A 63 -8.47 -4.26 -9.71
CA ALA A 63 -7.53 -3.16 -9.84
C ALA A 63 -6.91 -3.07 -11.23
N CYS A 64 -6.57 -4.21 -11.85
CA CYS A 64 -6.10 -4.25 -13.24
C CYS A 64 -7.15 -3.67 -14.20
N GLY A 65 -8.41 -4.09 -14.10
CA GLY A 65 -9.51 -3.57 -14.91
C GLY A 65 -9.73 -2.07 -14.71
N MET A 66 -9.70 -1.60 -13.47
CA MET A 66 -9.84 -0.18 -13.16
C MET A 66 -8.67 0.66 -13.70
N ALA A 67 -7.45 0.16 -13.61
CA ALA A 67 -6.26 0.84 -14.13
C ALA A 67 -6.28 0.90 -15.66
N GLU A 68 -6.67 -0.18 -16.32
CA GLU A 68 -6.81 -0.26 -17.78
C GLU A 68 -7.86 0.73 -18.30
N GLU A 69 -9.04 0.73 -17.69
CA GLU A 69 -10.17 1.56 -18.14
C GLU A 69 -9.92 3.05 -17.89
N SER A 70 -9.33 3.40 -16.74
CA SER A 70 -9.13 4.81 -16.36
C SER A 70 -7.80 5.40 -16.81
N GLY A 71 -6.78 4.57 -17.09
CA GLY A 71 -5.41 5.03 -17.29
C GLY A 71 -4.75 5.59 -16.02
N GLU A 72 -5.38 5.44 -14.84
CA GLU A 72 -4.91 5.98 -13.58
C GLU A 72 -4.34 4.87 -12.67
N PRO A 73 -3.39 5.20 -11.78
CA PRO A 73 -2.93 4.25 -10.78
C PRO A 73 -4.05 3.81 -9.83
N VAL A 74 -4.04 2.52 -9.51
CA VAL A 74 -4.95 1.91 -8.54
C VAL A 74 -4.15 1.26 -7.43
N VAL A 75 -4.54 1.53 -6.18
CA VAL A 75 -3.92 0.94 -5.00
C VAL A 75 -4.66 -0.32 -4.60
N LEU A 76 -3.90 -1.39 -4.37
CA LEU A 76 -4.36 -2.60 -3.68
C LEU A 76 -3.91 -2.58 -2.24
N SER A 77 -4.78 -2.95 -1.29
CA SER A 77 -4.37 -3.13 0.10
C SER A 77 -4.92 -4.43 0.69
N CYS A 78 -4.04 -5.23 1.25
CA CYS A 78 -4.42 -6.42 2.02
C CYS A 78 -3.55 -6.61 3.26
N THR A 79 -3.91 -7.60 4.08
CA THR A 79 -3.11 -8.04 5.22
C THR A 79 -1.81 -8.72 4.77
N GLY A 80 -0.99 -9.08 5.73
CA GLY A 80 0.22 -9.86 5.53
C GLY A 80 -0.02 -11.33 5.17
N ALA A 81 1.04 -12.10 5.16
CA ALA A 81 1.05 -13.55 4.94
C ALA A 81 0.39 -13.99 3.62
N THR A 82 -0.49 -14.99 3.70
CA THR A 82 -1.09 -15.65 2.52
C THR A 82 -1.97 -14.73 1.69
N ALA A 83 -2.63 -13.75 2.29
CA ALA A 83 -3.41 -12.72 1.60
C ALA A 83 -2.59 -12.05 0.50
N SER A 84 -1.39 -11.59 0.83
CA SER A 84 -0.50 -10.93 -0.12
C SER A 84 -0.05 -11.83 -1.28
N ARG A 85 -0.04 -13.16 -1.08
CA ARG A 85 0.30 -14.12 -2.14
C ARG A 85 -0.81 -14.28 -3.18
N ASN A 86 -2.06 -14.01 -2.79
CA ASN A 86 -3.18 -14.01 -3.73
C ASN A 86 -3.12 -12.86 -4.75
N TYR A 87 -2.33 -11.83 -4.51
CA TYR A 87 -2.11 -10.75 -5.47
C TYR A 87 -1.22 -11.16 -6.67
N ILE A 88 -0.42 -12.21 -6.53
CA ILE A 88 0.58 -12.60 -7.54
C ILE A 88 -0.01 -12.76 -8.94
N PRO A 89 -1.14 -13.48 -9.16
CA PRO A 89 -1.68 -13.63 -10.51
C PRO A 89 -2.09 -12.29 -11.15
N GLY A 90 -2.76 -11.42 -10.40
CA GLY A 90 -3.15 -10.11 -10.91
C GLY A 90 -1.97 -9.15 -11.10
N LEU A 91 -0.96 -9.21 -10.23
CA LEU A 91 0.27 -8.40 -10.41
C LEU A 91 1.10 -8.89 -11.61
N THR A 92 1.11 -10.20 -11.89
CA THR A 92 1.72 -10.73 -13.13
C THR A 92 0.99 -10.17 -14.37
N GLU A 93 -0.34 -10.18 -14.36
CA GLU A 93 -1.13 -9.53 -15.43
C GLU A 93 -0.80 -8.05 -15.59
N ALA A 94 -0.76 -7.32 -14.45
CA ALA A 94 -0.40 -5.90 -14.44
C ALA A 94 1.01 -5.66 -14.99
N TYR A 95 1.97 -6.53 -14.68
CA TYR A 95 3.35 -6.41 -15.12
C TYR A 95 3.47 -6.49 -16.64
N TYR A 96 2.90 -7.54 -17.25
CA TYR A 96 2.98 -7.75 -18.70
C TYR A 96 2.13 -6.77 -19.51
N ARG A 97 1.06 -6.23 -18.92
CA ARG A 97 0.23 -5.18 -19.51
C ARG A 97 0.66 -3.76 -19.17
N LYS A 98 1.70 -3.59 -18.31
CA LYS A 98 2.19 -2.30 -17.86
C LYS A 98 1.13 -1.45 -17.14
N LEU A 99 0.26 -2.10 -16.37
CA LEU A 99 -0.80 -1.41 -15.63
C LEU A 99 -0.24 -0.80 -14.33
N PRO A 100 -0.54 0.47 -14.03
CA PRO A 100 -0.03 1.14 -12.84
C PRO A 100 -0.79 0.70 -11.57
N VAL A 101 -0.46 -0.46 -11.05
CA VAL A 101 -1.06 -1.02 -9.83
C VAL A 101 -0.07 -0.96 -8.68
N LEU A 102 -0.45 -0.28 -7.60
CA LEU A 102 0.33 -0.21 -6.36
C LEU A 102 -0.19 -1.24 -5.35
N ALA A 103 0.57 -2.28 -5.09
CA ALA A 103 0.24 -3.23 -4.03
C ALA A 103 0.85 -2.78 -2.69
N VAL A 104 -0.01 -2.48 -1.71
CA VAL A 104 0.37 -2.16 -0.32
C VAL A 104 0.00 -3.35 0.55
N THR A 105 0.99 -4.12 0.96
CA THR A 105 0.81 -5.28 1.84
C THR A 105 1.34 -4.97 3.23
N SER A 106 0.54 -5.24 4.24
CA SER A 106 0.95 -4.97 5.61
C SER A 106 1.85 -6.08 6.16
N THR A 107 2.78 -5.74 7.02
CA THR A 107 3.64 -6.67 7.73
C THR A 107 3.92 -6.19 9.15
N GLN A 108 4.54 -7.03 9.95
CA GLN A 108 5.19 -6.64 11.19
C GLN A 108 6.69 -6.49 10.96
N ASP A 109 7.43 -6.10 11.98
CA ASP A 109 8.89 -6.02 11.93
C ASP A 109 9.51 -7.29 11.34
N ILE A 110 10.44 -7.11 10.41
CA ILE A 110 11.10 -8.21 9.69
C ILE A 110 11.93 -9.12 10.60
N SER A 111 12.32 -8.66 11.78
CA SER A 111 12.99 -9.53 12.80
C SER A 111 12.11 -10.69 13.25
N ARG A 112 10.80 -10.62 13.03
CA ARG A 112 9.84 -11.68 13.38
C ARG A 112 9.73 -12.79 12.34
N ILE A 113 10.37 -12.66 11.18
CA ILE A 113 10.33 -13.66 10.11
C ILE A 113 11.00 -14.96 10.60
N GLY A 114 10.31 -16.09 10.40
CA GLY A 114 10.81 -17.41 10.82
C GLY A 114 10.54 -17.80 12.26
N HIS A 115 9.90 -16.92 13.05
CA HIS A 115 9.63 -17.17 14.48
C HIS A 115 8.18 -17.62 14.76
N HIS A 116 7.50 -18.20 13.77
CA HIS A 116 6.10 -18.68 13.87
C HIS A 116 5.09 -17.62 14.33
N ILE A 117 5.39 -16.34 14.08
CA ILE A 117 4.47 -15.24 14.37
C ILE A 117 3.39 -15.21 13.27
N ALA A 118 2.12 -15.12 13.69
CA ALA A 118 0.98 -15.08 12.78
C ALA A 118 1.08 -13.92 11.78
N GLN A 119 0.78 -14.21 10.52
CA GLN A 119 0.75 -13.23 9.41
C GLN A 119 2.10 -12.55 9.09
N VAL A 120 3.21 -13.15 9.50
CA VAL A 120 4.56 -12.69 9.16
C VAL A 120 5.24 -13.70 8.25
N ILE A 121 5.47 -13.30 7.00
CA ILE A 121 6.18 -14.11 6.00
C ILE A 121 7.29 -13.29 5.36
N ASP A 122 8.28 -13.95 4.79
CA ASP A 122 9.36 -13.29 4.06
C ASP A 122 8.87 -12.80 2.68
N ARG A 123 8.88 -11.49 2.47
CA ARG A 123 8.58 -10.83 1.19
C ARG A 123 9.70 -9.89 0.74
N ARG A 124 10.90 -10.08 1.30
CA ARG A 124 12.08 -9.26 0.93
C ARG A 124 12.54 -9.56 -0.50
N VAL A 125 12.26 -10.75 -0.98
CA VAL A 125 12.49 -11.15 -2.37
C VAL A 125 11.15 -11.53 -3.00
N ILE A 126 10.83 -10.92 -4.12
CA ILE A 126 9.63 -11.19 -4.92
C ILE A 126 10.02 -11.79 -6.28
N GLN A 127 9.05 -12.39 -6.98
CA GLN A 127 9.26 -12.82 -8.35
C GLN A 127 9.56 -11.61 -9.25
N ASN A 128 10.37 -11.82 -10.28
CA ASN A 128 10.86 -10.74 -11.15
C ASN A 128 9.76 -10.07 -11.99
N ASP A 129 8.64 -10.73 -12.19
CA ASP A 129 7.58 -10.33 -13.11
C ASP A 129 6.24 -10.01 -12.42
N ILE A 130 6.31 -9.54 -11.18
CA ILE A 130 5.12 -9.09 -10.42
C ILE A 130 5.20 -7.63 -9.95
N ALA A 131 6.37 -7.04 -9.96
CA ALA A 131 6.53 -5.61 -9.67
C ALA A 131 7.85 -5.08 -10.27
N LEU A 132 7.81 -3.84 -10.76
CA LEU A 132 8.99 -3.11 -11.23
C LEU A 132 9.91 -2.71 -10.08
N LEU A 133 9.32 -2.41 -8.93
CA LEU A 133 10.00 -2.05 -7.69
C LEU A 133 9.23 -2.63 -6.50
N SER A 134 9.95 -3.17 -5.53
CA SER A 134 9.39 -3.62 -4.25
C SER A 134 10.21 -3.04 -3.11
N GLU A 135 9.57 -2.26 -2.24
CA GLU A 135 10.19 -1.60 -1.11
C GLU A 135 9.60 -2.04 0.22
N TYR A 136 10.46 -2.24 1.20
CA TYR A 136 10.06 -2.40 2.59
C TYR A 136 10.02 -1.03 3.26
N ILE A 137 8.88 -0.70 3.86
CA ILE A 137 8.66 0.56 4.59
C ILE A 137 8.55 0.23 6.08
N PRO A 138 9.64 0.43 6.85
CA PRO A 138 9.63 0.19 8.29
C PRO A 138 8.74 1.20 9.03
N ALA A 139 8.37 0.87 10.25
CA ALA A 139 7.70 1.82 11.14
C ALA A 139 8.56 3.08 11.31
N THR A 140 7.90 4.24 11.26
CA THR A 140 8.57 5.55 11.34
C THR A 140 8.53 6.06 12.77
N ASP A 141 9.66 6.05 13.45
CA ASP A 141 9.83 6.45 14.85
C ASP A 141 10.85 7.60 15.04
N ASP A 142 11.57 7.97 13.96
CA ASP A 142 12.52 9.08 13.96
C ASP A 142 12.55 9.82 12.61
N SER A 143 13.23 10.95 12.57
CA SER A 143 13.31 11.81 11.37
C SER A 143 14.12 11.20 10.23
N VAL A 144 15.09 10.34 10.52
CA VAL A 144 15.89 9.67 9.48
C VAL A 144 15.04 8.62 8.77
N LYS A 145 14.28 7.83 9.52
CA LYS A 145 13.31 6.88 8.95
C LYS A 145 12.19 7.61 8.20
N GLU A 146 11.71 8.74 8.72
CA GLU A 146 10.72 9.56 8.02
C GLU A 146 11.22 10.01 6.65
N TRP A 147 12.41 10.58 6.59
CA TRP A 147 13.05 10.95 5.34
C TRP A 147 13.26 9.77 4.40
N SER A 148 13.82 8.66 4.90
CA SER A 148 14.08 7.45 4.12
C SER A 148 12.80 6.85 3.56
N ASN A 149 11.74 6.74 4.38
CA ASN A 149 10.45 6.22 3.95
C ASN A 149 9.79 7.14 2.92
N THR A 150 9.88 8.45 3.09
CA THR A 150 9.40 9.43 2.11
C THR A 150 10.06 9.22 0.75
N VAL A 151 11.38 9.06 0.71
CA VAL A 151 12.12 8.81 -0.54
C VAL A 151 11.69 7.50 -1.18
N ARG A 152 11.63 6.39 -0.42
CA ARG A 152 11.23 5.07 -0.93
C ARG A 152 9.82 5.06 -1.50
N ILE A 153 8.87 5.66 -0.78
CA ILE A 153 7.48 5.76 -1.23
C ILE A 153 7.40 6.60 -2.51
N ASN A 154 8.07 7.76 -2.56
CA ASN A 154 8.11 8.59 -3.76
C ASN A 154 8.69 7.84 -4.96
N CYS A 155 9.80 7.14 -4.80
CA CYS A 155 10.39 6.32 -5.86
C CYS A 155 9.38 5.29 -6.38
N ALA A 156 8.66 4.59 -5.49
CA ALA A 156 7.66 3.63 -5.87
C ALA A 156 6.48 4.26 -6.63
N LEU A 157 5.97 5.41 -6.17
CA LEU A 157 4.87 6.12 -6.82
C LEU A 157 5.26 6.67 -8.20
N LEU A 158 6.49 7.13 -8.36
CA LEU A 158 7.01 7.59 -9.66
C LEU A 158 7.15 6.42 -10.64
N GLU A 159 7.59 5.24 -10.18
CA GLU A 159 7.81 4.07 -11.02
C GLU A 159 6.50 3.52 -11.61
N LEU A 160 5.34 3.78 -10.99
CA LEU A 160 4.03 3.44 -11.55
C LEU A 160 3.80 3.96 -12.99
N ARG A 161 4.45 5.08 -13.35
CA ARG A 161 4.29 5.74 -14.65
C ARG A 161 5.62 5.85 -15.44
N HIS A 162 6.73 5.52 -14.81
CA HIS A 162 8.05 5.63 -15.43
C HIS A 162 8.22 4.58 -16.55
N ARG A 163 8.80 4.97 -17.70
CA ARG A 163 9.09 4.08 -18.84
C ARG A 163 7.93 3.21 -19.31
N GLY A 164 6.73 3.76 -19.30
CA GLY A 164 5.52 3.06 -19.70
C GLY A 164 4.74 2.46 -18.53
N GLY A 165 5.27 2.57 -17.32
CA GLY A 165 4.58 2.18 -16.10
C GLY A 165 4.56 0.67 -15.83
N GLY A 166 3.91 0.32 -14.74
CA GLY A 166 3.71 -1.06 -14.31
C GLY A 166 3.44 -1.16 -12.81
N PRO A 167 3.25 -2.38 -12.30
CA PRO A 167 2.97 -2.58 -10.88
C PRO A 167 4.19 -2.34 -10.01
N VAL A 168 3.94 -1.81 -8.81
CA VAL A 168 4.93 -1.67 -7.74
C VAL A 168 4.39 -2.21 -6.43
N HIS A 169 5.28 -2.56 -5.51
CA HIS A 169 4.91 -3.15 -4.23
C HIS A 169 5.55 -2.41 -3.07
N LEU A 170 4.75 -2.06 -2.08
CA LEU A 170 5.18 -1.57 -0.77
C LEU A 170 4.82 -2.60 0.30
N ASN A 171 5.84 -3.16 0.94
CA ASN A 171 5.68 -4.02 2.12
C ASN A 171 5.76 -3.13 3.36
N MET A 172 4.61 -2.70 3.87
CA MET A 172 4.50 -1.69 4.90
C MET A 172 4.41 -2.32 6.30
N GLU A 173 5.34 -1.96 7.17
CA GLU A 173 5.26 -2.31 8.57
C GLU A 173 4.18 -1.49 9.27
N THR A 174 3.28 -2.19 9.98
CA THR A 174 2.21 -1.59 10.78
C THR A 174 2.25 -2.14 12.21
N THR A 175 1.84 -1.32 13.16
CA THR A 175 1.77 -1.68 14.58
C THR A 175 0.34 -2.03 15.00
N TYR A 176 -0.60 -2.05 14.04
CA TYR A 176 -2.03 -2.29 14.26
C TYR A 176 -2.68 -1.26 15.19
N SER A 177 -2.16 -0.03 15.18
CA SER A 177 -2.71 1.05 15.98
C SER A 177 -4.17 1.29 15.64
N ARG A 178 -4.98 1.45 16.69
CA ARG A 178 -6.40 1.85 16.60
C ARG A 178 -6.58 3.31 17.01
N ASP A 179 -5.49 4.06 17.12
CA ASP A 179 -5.52 5.48 17.37
C ASP A 179 -5.66 6.24 16.05
N TYR A 180 -6.79 6.91 15.86
CA TYR A 180 -7.16 7.74 14.71
C TYR A 180 -7.31 9.19 15.12
N SER A 181 -6.41 9.71 15.95
CA SER A 181 -6.47 11.07 16.50
C SER A 181 -5.89 12.14 15.56
N VAL A 182 -5.20 11.76 14.50
CA VAL A 182 -4.48 12.70 13.63
C VAL A 182 -5.45 13.34 12.63
N ARG A 183 -5.50 14.68 12.62
CA ARG A 183 -6.38 15.46 11.73
C ARG A 183 -5.68 15.98 10.47
N GLU A 184 -4.38 16.22 10.55
CA GLU A 184 -3.60 16.79 9.46
C GLU A 184 -2.48 15.83 9.06
N LEU A 185 -2.39 15.54 7.77
CA LEU A 185 -1.30 14.74 7.22
C LEU A 185 0.00 15.54 7.17
N PRO A 186 1.16 14.87 7.30
CA PRO A 186 2.45 15.55 7.14
C PRO A 186 2.60 16.08 5.72
N GLN A 187 3.31 17.20 5.59
CA GLN A 187 3.79 17.67 4.30
C GLN A 187 5.04 16.86 3.92
N ALA A 188 4.83 15.65 3.36
CA ALA A 188 5.92 14.86 2.82
C ALA A 188 6.47 15.52 1.53
N ARG A 189 7.80 15.58 1.37
CA ARG A 189 8.47 16.19 0.21
C ARG A 189 9.55 15.25 -0.32
#